data_efa4dc2925e68e67afa15bff31c7c101
#
_entry.id   efa4dc2925e68e67afa15bff31c7c101
#
_cell.length_a   1.000
_cell.length_b   1.000
_cell.length_c   1.000
_cell.angle_alpha   90.00
_cell.angle_beta   90.00
_cell.angle_gamma   90.00
#
_symmetry.space_group_name_H-M   'P 1'
#
loop_
_entity.id
_entity.type
_entity.pdbx_description
1 polymer ?
#
loop_
_entity_poly.entity_id
_entity_poly.type
_entity_poly.pdbx_seq_one_letter_code
_entity_poly.pdbx_strand_id
1 'polypeptide(L)'
;MSEESFNLSLVSSHNERVALDSPLTHTQNDVERRYQQSLEDLNYARSIQSMMAPTAAQLDALFPQCMVYDRPMDKLSGDFLFVAEQDQMAYLAACDCTGHGMSAALMTVLAREKLWQALSKASGPAHLLTRLDEKFRAAMMNGDTHAMRAVGMGLDLAVIAYQPAQQQLRFAGAKRPLW
;
A
#
# COMPACT_ATOMS: atom_id res chain seq x y z
N MET A 1 -82.51 28.53 36.40
CA MET A 1 -81.97 27.43 35.58
C MET A 1 -80.97 28.08 34.71
N SER A 2 -79.71 28.05 35.10
CA SER A 2 -78.57 28.69 34.45
C SER A 2 -77.74 27.61 33.81
N GLU A 3 -77.58 27.74 32.44
CA GLU A 3 -76.64 26.91 31.63
C GLU A 3 -75.24 27.42 31.81
N GLU A 4 -74.38 26.62 32.40
CA GLU A 4 -72.98 26.85 32.44
C GLU A 4 -72.38 26.36 31.10
N SER A 5 -71.94 27.29 30.29
CA SER A 5 -71.16 27.01 29.08
C SER A 5 -69.72 26.68 29.41
N PHE A 6 -69.34 25.45 29.15
CA PHE A 6 -67.98 24.96 29.35
C PHE A 6 -67.09 25.43 28.20
N ASN A 7 -66.16 26.30 28.48
CA ASN A 7 -65.21 26.86 27.54
C ASN A 7 -63.98 25.97 27.46
N LEU A 8 -63.87 25.13 26.38
CA LEU A 8 -62.67 24.34 26.10
C LEU A 8 -61.65 25.25 25.41
N SER A 9 -60.71 25.76 26.17
CA SER A 9 -59.52 26.36 25.60
C SER A 9 -58.59 25.27 25.05
N LEU A 10 -58.39 25.29 23.74
CA LEU A 10 -57.41 24.50 23.03
C LEU A 10 -56.03 24.85 23.52
N VAL A 11 -55.44 23.99 24.34
CA VAL A 11 -54.02 24.03 24.64
C VAL A 11 -53.30 23.53 23.40
N SER A 12 -52.73 24.48 22.62
CA SER A 12 -51.78 24.19 21.57
C SER A 12 -50.53 23.57 22.21
N SER A 13 -50.43 22.24 22.09
CA SER A 13 -49.20 21.56 22.43
C SER A 13 -48.13 21.88 21.43
N HIS A 14 -47.28 22.84 21.73
CA HIS A 14 -45.98 22.97 21.08
C HIS A 14 -45.19 21.69 21.36
N ASN A 15 -45.16 20.83 20.38
CA ASN A 15 -44.29 19.65 20.38
C ASN A 15 -42.87 20.14 20.12
N GLU A 16 -42.21 20.71 21.12
CA GLU A 16 -40.77 20.84 21.14
C GLU A 16 -40.19 19.42 21.15
N ARG A 17 -39.84 18.93 19.99
CA ARG A 17 -38.91 17.81 19.88
C ARG A 17 -37.58 18.27 20.45
N VAL A 18 -37.44 18.16 21.78
CA VAL A 18 -36.13 18.13 22.41
C VAL A 18 -35.44 16.93 21.80
N ALA A 19 -34.57 17.17 20.84
CA ALA A 19 -33.64 16.17 20.37
C ALA A 19 -32.87 15.72 21.61
N LEU A 20 -33.17 14.53 22.11
CA LEU A 20 -32.40 13.86 23.13
C LEU A 20 -31.02 13.64 22.54
N ASP A 21 -30.12 14.58 22.77
CA ASP A 21 -28.71 14.49 22.48
C ASP A 21 -28.12 13.47 23.44
N SER A 22 -28.35 12.17 23.11
CA SER A 22 -27.93 11.08 23.97
C SER A 22 -26.42 10.92 23.89
N PRO A 23 -25.73 10.52 24.96
CA PRO A 23 -24.30 10.21 24.91
C PRO A 23 -23.95 9.19 23.83
N LEU A 24 -24.89 8.36 23.41
CA LEU A 24 -24.74 7.37 22.36
C LEU A 24 -24.63 8.02 20.96
N THR A 25 -25.38 9.11 20.68
CA THR A 25 -25.29 9.83 19.39
C THR A 25 -23.96 10.56 19.25
N HIS A 26 -23.43 11.15 20.31
CA HIS A 26 -22.10 11.75 20.31
C HIS A 26 -21.01 10.69 20.04
N THR A 27 -21.10 9.54 20.70
CA THR A 27 -20.14 8.44 20.50
C THR A 27 -20.20 7.89 19.07
N GLN A 28 -21.38 7.74 18.49
CA GLN A 28 -21.55 7.28 17.11
C GLN A 28 -20.97 8.28 16.10
N ASN A 29 -21.24 9.57 16.28
CA ASN A 29 -20.69 10.63 15.42
C ASN A 29 -19.17 10.71 15.51
N ASP A 30 -18.59 10.50 16.70
CA ASP A 30 -17.14 10.46 16.88
C ASP A 30 -16.47 9.25 16.22
N VAL A 31 -17.10 8.08 16.30
CA VAL A 31 -16.62 6.86 15.63
C VAL A 31 -16.68 7.05 14.11
N GLU A 32 -17.80 7.54 13.59
CA GLU A 32 -17.96 7.81 12.15
C GLU A 32 -16.92 8.82 11.66
N ARG A 33 -16.72 9.92 12.37
CA ARG A 33 -15.70 10.91 12.01
C ARG A 33 -14.29 10.32 11.97
N ARG A 34 -13.91 9.52 12.98
CA ARG A 34 -12.61 8.84 13.01
C ARG A 34 -12.46 7.83 11.87
N TYR A 35 -13.53 7.13 11.55
CA TYR A 35 -13.55 6.20 10.43
C TYR A 35 -13.34 6.92 9.10
N GLN A 36 -14.06 8.01 8.85
CA GLN A 36 -13.90 8.83 7.65
C GLN A 36 -12.49 9.41 7.53
N GLN A 37 -11.94 9.92 8.63
CA GLN A 37 -10.56 10.39 8.66
C GLN A 37 -9.56 9.28 8.31
N SER A 38 -9.74 8.08 8.88
CA SER A 38 -8.88 6.93 8.54
C SER A 38 -8.98 6.53 7.07
N LEU A 39 -10.18 6.64 6.46
CA LEU A 39 -10.37 6.39 5.03
C LEU A 39 -9.65 7.42 4.16
N GLU A 40 -9.67 8.69 4.54
CA GLU A 40 -8.94 9.77 3.86
C GLU A 40 -7.43 9.55 3.94
N ASP A 41 -6.90 9.20 5.12
CA ASP A 41 -5.49 8.88 5.31
C ASP A 41 -5.04 7.70 4.45
N LEU A 42 -5.87 6.64 4.35
CA LEU A 42 -5.60 5.50 3.48
C LEU A 42 -5.62 5.87 2.00
N ASN A 43 -6.54 6.75 1.57
CA ASN A 43 -6.58 7.24 0.20
C ASN A 43 -5.33 8.08 -0.14
N TYR A 44 -4.89 8.90 0.80
CA TYR A 44 -3.66 9.68 0.65
C TYR A 44 -2.42 8.77 0.56
N ALA A 45 -2.30 7.78 1.45
CA ALA A 45 -1.23 6.78 1.40
C ALA A 45 -1.22 6.00 0.08
N ARG A 46 -2.39 5.62 -0.45
CA ARG A 46 -2.52 5.01 -1.78
C ARG A 46 -1.98 5.91 -2.89
N SER A 47 -2.29 7.20 -2.83
CA SER A 47 -1.79 8.16 -3.83
C SER A 47 -0.26 8.22 -3.82
N ILE A 48 0.36 8.22 -2.63
CA ILE A 48 1.82 8.16 -2.49
C ILE A 48 2.37 6.85 -3.08
N GLN A 49 1.76 5.71 -2.75
CA GLN A 49 2.19 4.41 -3.27
C GLN A 49 2.07 4.35 -4.80
N SER A 50 1.01 4.90 -5.38
CA SER A 50 0.82 4.96 -6.83
C SER A 50 1.87 5.82 -7.54
N MET A 51 2.36 6.89 -6.91
CA MET A 51 3.44 7.71 -7.48
C MET A 51 4.79 6.97 -7.55
N MET A 52 4.96 5.91 -6.78
CA MET A 52 6.16 5.07 -6.82
C MET A 52 6.10 3.98 -7.88
N ALA A 53 4.93 3.67 -8.43
CA ALA A 53 4.77 2.67 -9.48
C ALA A 53 5.45 3.12 -10.77
N PRO A 54 6.02 2.19 -11.58
CA PRO A 54 6.54 2.53 -12.88
C PRO A 54 5.41 3.03 -13.80
N THR A 55 5.70 4.06 -14.57
CA THR A 55 4.74 4.56 -15.56
C THR A 55 4.67 3.62 -16.78
N ALA A 56 3.54 3.65 -17.50
CA ALA A 56 3.41 2.92 -18.76
C ALA A 56 4.54 3.28 -19.74
N ALA A 57 4.90 4.56 -19.83
CA ALA A 57 5.99 5.02 -20.70
C ALA A 57 7.36 4.43 -20.32
N GLN A 58 7.64 4.27 -19.02
CA GLN A 58 8.88 3.59 -18.56
C GLN A 58 8.87 2.10 -18.91
N LEU A 59 7.72 1.44 -18.77
CA LEU A 59 7.57 0.03 -19.13
C LEU A 59 7.73 -0.16 -20.63
N ASP A 60 7.05 0.63 -21.46
CA ASP A 60 7.11 0.54 -22.91
C ASP A 60 8.51 0.82 -23.47
N ALA A 61 9.25 1.77 -22.85
CA ALA A 61 10.59 2.10 -23.25
C ALA A 61 11.60 0.97 -23.01
N LEU A 62 11.47 0.24 -21.88
CA LEU A 62 12.43 -0.78 -21.48
C LEU A 62 11.98 -2.20 -21.84
N PHE A 63 10.67 -2.43 -21.88
CA PHE A 63 10.04 -3.73 -22.16
C PHE A 63 8.87 -3.57 -23.15
N PRO A 64 9.15 -3.35 -24.43
CA PRO A 64 8.10 -3.22 -25.45
C PRO A 64 7.18 -4.43 -25.45
N GLN A 65 5.87 -4.22 -25.56
CA GLN A 65 4.85 -5.26 -25.53
C GLN A 65 4.67 -5.95 -24.15
N CYS A 66 5.11 -5.31 -23.05
CA CYS A 66 4.84 -5.77 -21.70
C CYS A 66 3.38 -5.46 -21.33
N MET A 67 2.71 -6.44 -20.77
CA MET A 67 1.38 -6.27 -20.17
C MET A 67 1.48 -6.48 -18.66
N VAL A 68 1.00 -5.51 -17.90
CA VAL A 68 0.93 -5.60 -16.45
C VAL A 68 -0.52 -5.76 -16.03
N TYR A 69 -0.79 -6.80 -15.26
CA TYR A 69 -2.06 -6.98 -14.56
C TYR A 69 -1.82 -6.83 -13.06
N ASP A 70 -2.37 -5.77 -12.49
CA ASP A 70 -2.28 -5.45 -11.06
C ASP A 70 -3.69 -5.23 -10.50
N ARG A 71 -4.06 -6.04 -9.51
CA ARG A 71 -5.35 -5.94 -8.83
C ARG A 71 -5.15 -6.10 -7.33
N PRO A 72 -4.86 -5.02 -6.62
CA PRO A 72 -4.69 -5.06 -5.17
C PRO A 72 -5.98 -5.50 -4.48
N MET A 73 -5.84 -6.28 -3.41
CA MET A 73 -6.96 -6.76 -2.60
C MET A 73 -7.54 -5.63 -1.73
N ASP A 74 -6.68 -4.77 -1.21
CA ASP A 74 -7.03 -3.64 -0.33
C ASP A 74 -6.66 -2.30 -0.98
N LYS A 75 -6.96 -1.19 -0.30
CA LYS A 75 -6.55 0.16 -0.73
C LYS A 75 -5.04 0.31 -0.86
N LEU A 76 -4.29 -0.37 0.01
CA LEU A 76 -2.83 -0.42 0.02
C LEU A 76 -2.36 -1.83 -0.28
N SER A 77 -1.30 -1.96 -1.08
CA SER A 77 -0.74 -3.24 -1.51
C SER A 77 0.64 -3.50 -0.92
N GLY A 78 0.94 -4.76 -0.64
CA GLY A 78 2.31 -5.25 -0.44
C GLY A 78 3.02 -5.57 -1.74
N ASP A 79 2.26 -5.76 -2.83
CA ASP A 79 2.78 -6.04 -4.15
C ASP A 79 3.19 -4.75 -4.86
N PHE A 80 4.30 -4.80 -5.59
CA PHE A 80 4.74 -3.69 -6.43
C PHE A 80 5.66 -4.13 -7.56
N LEU A 81 5.73 -3.33 -8.61
CA LEU A 81 6.70 -3.47 -9.67
C LEU A 81 7.86 -2.49 -9.46
N PHE A 82 9.06 -2.98 -9.74
CA PHE A 82 10.27 -2.18 -9.81
C PHE A 82 10.84 -2.25 -11.22
N VAL A 83 11.09 -1.11 -11.84
CA VAL A 83 11.67 -1.00 -13.16
C VAL A 83 12.85 -0.02 -13.11
N ALA A 84 13.96 -0.41 -13.69
CA ALA A 84 15.15 0.43 -13.75
C ALA A 84 16.04 0.05 -14.94
N GLU A 85 16.92 0.94 -15.32
CA GLU A 85 17.99 0.67 -16.28
C GLU A 85 19.35 0.91 -15.61
N GLN A 86 20.28 -0.01 -15.81
CA GLN A 86 21.67 0.15 -15.37
C GLN A 86 22.62 -0.65 -16.28
N ASP A 87 23.74 -0.03 -16.66
CA ASP A 87 24.80 -0.66 -17.47
C ASP A 87 24.24 -1.32 -18.75
N GLN A 88 23.33 -0.63 -19.44
CA GLN A 88 22.64 -1.10 -20.65
C GLN A 88 21.79 -2.37 -20.45
N MET A 89 21.42 -2.66 -19.22
CA MET A 89 20.46 -3.71 -18.85
C MET A 89 19.19 -3.09 -18.29
N ALA A 90 18.04 -3.51 -18.81
CA ALA A 90 16.75 -3.17 -18.29
C ALA A 90 16.34 -4.21 -17.21
N TYR A 91 16.06 -3.75 -16.01
CA TYR A 91 15.61 -4.58 -14.89
C TYR A 91 14.11 -4.41 -14.67
N LEU A 92 13.42 -5.53 -14.52
CA LEU A 92 12.04 -5.56 -14.05
C LEU A 92 11.94 -6.56 -12.90
N ALA A 93 11.39 -6.12 -11.77
CA ALA A 93 11.10 -7.02 -10.67
C ALA A 93 9.62 -6.93 -10.27
N ALA A 94 8.99 -8.09 -10.07
CA ALA A 94 7.71 -8.25 -9.42
C ALA A 94 7.96 -8.66 -7.97
N CYS A 95 7.50 -7.84 -7.04
CA CYS A 95 7.81 -7.89 -5.62
C CYS A 95 6.55 -8.06 -4.80
N ASP A 96 6.62 -8.88 -3.74
CA ASP A 96 5.54 -9.19 -2.81
C ASP A 96 6.07 -9.08 -1.38
N CYS A 97 5.66 -8.03 -0.67
CA CYS A 97 6.02 -7.82 0.74
C CYS A 97 5.07 -8.59 1.65
N THR A 98 5.61 -9.27 2.65
CA THR A 98 4.81 -10.00 3.63
C THR A 98 3.81 -9.08 4.34
N GLY A 99 2.54 -9.55 4.43
CA GLY A 99 1.47 -8.85 5.13
C GLY A 99 0.52 -8.12 4.19
N HIS A 100 -0.37 -7.31 4.74
CA HIS A 100 -1.35 -6.52 3.99
C HIS A 100 -1.61 -5.16 4.67
N GLY A 101 -2.28 -4.26 3.96
CA GLY A 101 -2.64 -2.95 4.49
C GLY A 101 -1.43 -2.02 4.71
N MET A 102 -1.48 -1.22 5.76
CA MET A 102 -0.50 -0.15 6.02
C MET A 102 0.93 -0.68 6.23
N SER A 103 1.10 -1.79 6.96
CA SER A 103 2.43 -2.35 7.24
C SER A 103 3.11 -2.85 5.97
N ALA A 104 2.36 -3.55 5.11
CA ALA A 104 2.88 -4.02 3.82
C ALA A 104 3.21 -2.83 2.90
N ALA A 105 2.37 -1.80 2.87
CA ALA A 105 2.64 -0.59 2.10
C ALA A 105 3.92 0.15 2.54
N LEU A 106 4.18 0.24 3.84
CA LEU A 106 5.45 0.79 4.34
C LEU A 106 6.65 -0.09 3.96
N MET A 107 6.45 -1.41 3.96
CA MET A 107 7.48 -2.34 3.48
C MET A 107 7.80 -2.14 2.00
N THR A 108 6.82 -1.82 1.15
CA THR A 108 7.09 -1.53 -0.28
C THR A 108 8.01 -0.33 -0.45
N VAL A 109 7.85 0.71 0.38
CA VAL A 109 8.73 1.89 0.36
C VAL A 109 10.17 1.50 0.71
N LEU A 110 10.35 0.77 1.81
CA LEU A 110 11.67 0.29 2.24
C LEU A 110 12.29 -0.65 1.20
N ALA A 111 11.51 -1.60 0.70
CA ALA A 111 11.96 -2.57 -0.30
C ALA A 111 12.45 -1.87 -1.57
N ARG A 112 11.70 -0.89 -2.06
CA ARG A 112 12.06 -0.11 -3.24
C ARG A 112 13.34 0.69 -3.04
N GLU A 113 13.52 1.32 -1.89
CA GLU A 113 14.76 2.01 -1.55
C GLU A 113 15.96 1.06 -1.55
N LYS A 114 15.81 -0.12 -0.92
CA LYS A 114 16.88 -1.13 -0.88
C LYS A 114 17.17 -1.74 -2.25
N LEU A 115 16.16 -1.90 -3.11
CA LEU A 115 16.36 -2.31 -4.52
C LEU A 115 17.22 -1.30 -5.29
N TRP A 116 16.93 0.00 -5.18
CA TRP A 116 17.76 1.04 -5.80
C TRP A 116 19.21 1.01 -5.28
N GLN A 117 19.40 0.89 -3.98
CA GLN A 117 20.72 0.79 -3.39
C GLN A 117 21.47 -0.50 -3.79
N ALA A 118 20.75 -1.61 -3.94
CA ALA A 118 21.33 -2.88 -4.36
C ALA A 118 21.70 -2.86 -5.84
N LEU A 119 20.85 -2.27 -6.67
CA LEU A 119 21.02 -2.20 -8.11
C LEU A 119 22.31 -1.46 -8.49
N SER A 120 22.62 -0.34 -7.82
CA SER A 120 23.75 0.53 -8.15
C SER A 120 25.13 -0.16 -8.28
N LYS A 121 25.26 -1.39 -7.79
CA LYS A 121 26.49 -2.21 -7.88
C LYS A 121 26.20 -3.66 -8.28
N ALA A 122 25.01 -3.94 -8.85
CA ALA A 122 24.64 -5.28 -9.27
C ALA A 122 25.20 -5.58 -10.65
N SER A 123 25.79 -6.76 -10.84
CA SER A 123 26.26 -7.26 -12.14
C SER A 123 25.25 -8.16 -12.85
N GLY A 124 24.03 -8.23 -12.34
CA GLY A 124 22.94 -9.05 -12.85
C GLY A 124 21.90 -9.40 -11.79
N PRO A 125 20.81 -10.10 -12.17
CA PRO A 125 19.67 -10.32 -11.28
C PRO A 125 20.02 -11.14 -10.04
N ALA A 126 20.83 -12.19 -10.13
CA ALA A 126 21.23 -12.97 -8.96
C ALA A 126 22.06 -12.14 -7.97
N HIS A 127 23.01 -11.34 -8.48
CA HIS A 127 23.81 -10.45 -7.63
C HIS A 127 22.94 -9.34 -7.02
N LEU A 128 21.94 -8.84 -7.75
CA LEU A 128 20.96 -7.89 -7.20
C LEU A 128 20.25 -8.49 -5.98
N LEU A 129 19.78 -9.75 -6.06
CA LEU A 129 19.11 -10.41 -4.94
C LEU A 129 20.03 -10.58 -3.72
N THR A 130 21.26 -11.01 -3.93
CA THR A 130 22.26 -11.14 -2.83
C THR A 130 22.46 -9.81 -2.13
N ARG A 131 22.68 -8.74 -2.88
CA ARG A 131 22.87 -7.39 -2.33
C ARG A 131 21.63 -6.85 -1.64
N LEU A 132 20.46 -7.16 -2.17
CA LEU A 132 19.17 -6.78 -1.57
C LEU A 132 19.02 -7.45 -0.21
N ASP A 133 19.30 -8.75 -0.09
CA ASP A 133 19.25 -9.48 1.19
C ASP A 133 20.20 -8.87 2.23
N GLU A 134 21.44 -8.57 1.85
CA GLU A 134 22.41 -7.89 2.71
C GLU A 134 21.88 -6.56 3.25
N LYS A 135 21.28 -5.73 2.36
CA LYS A 135 20.74 -4.41 2.73
C LYS A 135 19.51 -4.51 3.62
N PHE A 136 18.63 -5.49 3.34
CA PHE A 136 17.49 -5.76 4.20
C PHE A 136 17.92 -6.20 5.60
N ARG A 137 18.86 -7.16 5.69
CA ARG A 137 19.39 -7.62 6.97
C ARG A 137 20.02 -6.48 7.75
N ALA A 138 20.82 -5.64 7.09
CA ALA A 138 21.44 -4.49 7.74
C ALA A 138 20.39 -3.48 8.25
N ALA A 139 19.34 -3.23 7.50
CA ALA A 139 18.25 -2.34 7.93
C ALA A 139 17.48 -2.92 9.14
N MET A 140 17.27 -4.24 9.16
CA MET A 140 16.59 -4.92 10.26
C MET A 140 17.45 -4.98 11.53
N MET A 141 18.77 -5.05 11.41
CA MET A 141 19.69 -5.08 12.58
C MET A 141 19.74 -3.75 13.32
N ASN A 142 19.41 -2.64 12.67
CA ASN A 142 19.38 -1.31 13.27
C ASN A 142 18.06 -0.99 14.00
N GLY A 143 17.05 -1.86 13.91
CA GLY A 143 15.75 -1.74 14.58
C GLY A 143 15.61 -2.67 15.80
N ASP A 144 14.47 -2.59 16.47
CA ASP A 144 14.11 -3.59 17.50
C ASP A 144 13.90 -4.96 16.84
N THR A 145 14.96 -5.79 16.90
CA THR A 145 15.00 -7.09 16.23
C THR A 145 13.95 -8.08 16.75
N HIS A 146 13.44 -7.90 17.96
CA HIS A 146 12.38 -8.74 18.51
C HIS A 146 11.02 -8.47 17.86
N ALA A 147 10.66 -7.20 17.71
CA ALA A 147 9.41 -6.81 17.05
C ALA A 147 9.41 -7.21 15.57
N MET A 148 10.52 -7.05 14.87
CA MET A 148 10.65 -7.38 13.44
C MET A 148 10.62 -8.88 13.15
N ARG A 149 11.25 -9.70 14.00
CA ARG A 149 11.19 -11.17 13.87
C ARG A 149 9.81 -11.73 14.19
N ALA A 150 9.09 -11.12 15.13
CA ALA A 150 7.74 -11.55 15.50
C ALA A 150 6.72 -11.33 14.37
N VAL A 151 6.96 -10.36 13.49
CA VAL A 151 6.04 -10.02 12.38
C VAL A 151 6.34 -10.83 11.11
N GLY A 152 7.44 -11.62 11.06
CA GLY A 152 7.78 -12.42 9.89
C GLY A 152 7.99 -11.61 8.62
N MET A 153 8.55 -10.39 8.76
CA MET A 153 8.74 -9.46 7.63
C MET A 153 9.65 -10.07 6.57
N GLY A 154 9.21 -10.06 5.33
CA GLY A 154 9.96 -10.62 4.20
C GLY A 154 9.56 -9.97 2.88
N LEU A 155 10.34 -10.30 1.86
CA LEU A 155 10.11 -9.88 0.48
C LEU A 155 10.35 -11.08 -0.43
N ASP A 156 9.31 -11.52 -1.10
CA ASP A 156 9.39 -12.50 -2.18
C ASP A 156 9.45 -11.73 -3.51
N LEU A 157 10.33 -12.11 -4.42
CA LEU A 157 10.42 -11.40 -5.69
C LEU A 157 10.96 -12.28 -6.82
N ALA A 158 10.55 -11.92 -8.03
CA ALA A 158 11.11 -12.37 -9.29
C ALA A 158 11.72 -11.18 -9.99
N VAL A 159 12.97 -11.29 -10.45
CA VAL A 159 13.65 -10.22 -11.18
C VAL A 159 14.22 -10.75 -12.50
N ILE A 160 13.98 -10.02 -13.57
CA ILE A 160 14.62 -10.21 -14.86
C ILE A 160 15.55 -9.04 -15.15
N ALA A 161 16.62 -9.32 -15.87
CA ALA A 161 17.49 -8.33 -16.48
C ALA A 161 17.59 -8.64 -17.99
N TYR A 162 17.15 -7.71 -18.81
CA TYR A 162 17.19 -7.82 -20.25
C TYR A 162 18.27 -6.93 -20.83
N GLN A 163 19.12 -7.49 -21.69
CA GLN A 163 20.18 -6.78 -22.40
C GLN A 163 19.84 -6.74 -23.88
N PRO A 164 19.30 -5.63 -24.41
CA PRO A 164 18.82 -5.56 -25.80
C PRO A 164 19.88 -5.85 -26.84
N ALA A 165 21.10 -5.34 -26.66
CA ALA A 165 22.20 -5.52 -27.60
C ALA A 165 22.60 -6.98 -27.81
N GLN A 166 22.41 -7.83 -26.81
CA GLN A 166 22.73 -9.27 -26.84
C GLN A 166 21.48 -10.14 -26.98
N GLN A 167 20.29 -9.55 -26.97
CA GLN A 167 19.01 -10.26 -26.93
C GLN A 167 18.98 -11.29 -25.80
N GLN A 168 19.62 -10.99 -24.68
CA GLN A 168 19.76 -11.90 -23.57
C GLN A 168 18.87 -11.47 -22.39
N LEU A 169 18.07 -12.41 -21.89
CA LEU A 169 17.30 -12.28 -20.67
C LEU A 169 17.93 -13.16 -19.60
N ARG A 170 18.16 -12.59 -18.42
CA ARG A 170 18.63 -13.29 -17.22
C ARG A 170 17.55 -13.18 -16.16
N PHE A 171 17.41 -14.22 -15.36
CA PHE A 171 16.40 -14.32 -14.30
C PHE A 171 17.03 -14.71 -12.97
N ALA A 172 16.47 -14.19 -11.87
CA ALA A 172 16.66 -14.70 -10.54
C ALA A 172 15.37 -14.51 -9.73
N GLY A 173 15.07 -15.45 -8.84
CA GLY A 173 13.87 -15.40 -8.00
C GLY A 173 14.18 -15.77 -6.56
N ALA A 174 13.54 -15.07 -5.62
CA ALA A 174 13.43 -15.42 -4.22
C ALA A 174 11.99 -15.85 -3.96
N LYS A 175 11.78 -17.18 -3.87
CA LYS A 175 10.48 -17.87 -3.73
C LYS A 175 9.47 -17.61 -4.88
N ARG A 176 9.84 -16.94 -5.95
CA ARG A 176 9.00 -16.67 -7.12
C ARG A 176 9.67 -17.25 -8.36
N PRO A 177 9.07 -18.26 -9.02
CA PRO A 177 9.58 -18.80 -10.27
C PRO A 177 9.27 -17.92 -11.47
N LEU A 178 9.98 -18.14 -12.58
CA LEU A 178 9.61 -17.65 -13.90
C LEU A 178 8.77 -18.74 -14.58
N TRP A 179 7.62 -18.34 -15.11
CA TRP A 179 6.70 -19.21 -15.86
C TRP A 179 6.67 -18.85 -17.34
#